data_d6dcf356f71553eebdbd3d334cf26743
#
_entry.id   d6dcf356f71553eebdbd3d334cf26743
#
_cell.length_a   1.000
_cell.length_b   1.000
_cell.length_c   1.000
_cell.angle_alpha   90.00
_cell.angle_beta   90.00
_cell.angle_gamma   90.00
#
_symmetry.space_group_name_H-M   'P 1'
#
loop_
_entity.id
_entity.type
_entity.pdbx_description
1 polymer ?
#
loop_
_entity_poly.entity_id
_entity_poly.type
_entity_poly.pdbx_seq_one_letter_code
_entity_poly.pdbx_strand_id
1 'polypeptide(L)'
;MKKTINLPQNYLDAMKELLKEDYEDYLASFEEKRLYGLRINTLKISVEDFLKISPFELEPIPWIENGFYFHEEDKPAKHPYYFAGLYYIQEPSAMTPANVLPVEDGDVVFDMCAAPGGKSTELGAKLDRTGLLITNDISNSRAKALLKNVEVFGIPNLCVLSEDPKKIADRFTGFFDKVLIDAPCSGEGMFRKDNKLIKSWEKNGPEFYSKIQRDIVLSGADMLKPGGKMLYSTCTFSKLEDEETIRHLLRERPEMHLIPIPSYEGFCPGIIENEEDTAMQIEKCVRIFPHKMQGEGHFLALLEKDTDAPENYHAKRKPSTEKLPEELLKFLSHVTFPVQKQDIFIRDSKVYQVSPEMPQEGGLRIMRNGLLLGEMKKNRFEPSQALAMALQMSEYDKIINLPASDERVVKYLKGETLDFENENDYQDGWNLFCVDGYPLGWGKYSKGALKNKYLAGWRWQ
;
A
#
# COMPACT_ATOMS: atom_id res chain seq x y z
N MET A 1 -29.53 -17.16 -5.33
CA MET A 1 -30.28 -16.14 -6.13
C MET A 1 -29.27 -15.10 -6.58
N LYS A 2 -29.01 -14.99 -7.90
CA LYS A 2 -28.19 -13.88 -8.44
C LYS A 2 -28.85 -12.57 -8.03
N LYS A 3 -28.12 -11.66 -7.37
CA LYS A 3 -28.60 -10.31 -7.09
C LYS A 3 -28.60 -9.54 -8.40
N THR A 4 -29.74 -9.23 -8.95
CA THR A 4 -29.84 -8.30 -10.08
C THR A 4 -29.34 -6.94 -9.61
N ILE A 5 -28.27 -6.45 -10.21
CA ILE A 5 -27.72 -5.11 -9.94
C ILE A 5 -28.61 -4.12 -10.68
N ASN A 6 -29.27 -3.23 -9.95
CA ASN A 6 -30.09 -2.18 -10.55
C ASN A 6 -29.21 -0.94 -10.76
N LEU A 7 -28.75 -0.74 -12.00
CA LEU A 7 -27.90 0.41 -12.37
C LEU A 7 -28.78 1.63 -12.68
N PRO A 8 -28.36 2.86 -12.28
CA PRO A 8 -29.07 4.09 -12.59
C PRO A 8 -29.15 4.35 -14.12
N GLN A 9 -30.28 4.87 -14.60
CA GLN A 9 -30.49 5.08 -16.04
C GLN A 9 -29.48 6.06 -16.64
N ASN A 10 -29.18 7.15 -15.94
CA ASN A 10 -28.19 8.14 -16.39
C ASN A 10 -26.77 7.54 -16.49
N TYR A 11 -26.42 6.59 -15.61
CA TYR A 11 -25.17 5.84 -15.74
C TYR A 11 -25.17 4.95 -16.99
N LEU A 12 -26.27 4.20 -17.23
CA LEU A 12 -26.40 3.35 -18.42
C LEU A 12 -26.31 4.16 -19.72
N ASP A 13 -26.94 5.34 -19.74
CA ASP A 13 -26.89 6.25 -20.89
C ASP A 13 -25.47 6.76 -21.14
N ALA A 14 -24.75 7.17 -20.09
CA ALA A 14 -23.35 7.61 -20.18
C ALA A 14 -22.42 6.48 -20.65
N MET A 15 -22.59 5.26 -20.14
CA MET A 15 -21.78 4.11 -20.57
C MET A 15 -22.08 3.69 -22.01
N LYS A 16 -23.32 3.82 -22.46
CA LYS A 16 -23.71 3.56 -23.86
C LYS A 16 -23.05 4.55 -24.83
N GLU A 17 -23.00 5.82 -24.46
CA GLU A 17 -22.28 6.86 -25.22
C GLU A 17 -20.77 6.60 -25.25
N LEU A 18 -20.19 6.21 -24.10
CA LEU A 18 -18.77 5.97 -23.95
C LEU A 18 -18.28 4.76 -24.74
N LEU A 19 -18.99 3.62 -24.64
CA LEU A 19 -18.54 2.32 -25.12
C LEU A 19 -19.05 1.98 -26.53
N LYS A 20 -20.11 2.64 -26.99
CA LYS A 20 -20.69 2.44 -28.33
C LYS A 20 -20.95 0.93 -28.62
N GLU A 21 -20.17 0.34 -29.52
CA GLU A 21 -20.30 -1.05 -29.93
C GLU A 21 -19.97 -2.06 -28.82
N ASP A 22 -19.09 -1.71 -27.89
CA ASP A 22 -18.69 -2.56 -26.75
C ASP A 22 -19.72 -2.54 -25.59
N TYR A 23 -20.80 -1.75 -25.67
CA TYR A 23 -21.74 -1.55 -24.56
C TYR A 23 -22.43 -2.83 -24.10
N GLU A 24 -22.88 -3.68 -25.03
CA GLU A 24 -23.56 -4.93 -24.69
C GLU A 24 -22.61 -5.93 -24.01
N ASP A 25 -21.36 -6.02 -24.47
CA ASP A 25 -20.31 -6.85 -23.84
C ASP A 25 -19.99 -6.35 -22.43
N TYR A 26 -19.95 -5.03 -22.25
CA TYR A 26 -19.80 -4.41 -20.94
C TYR A 26 -20.94 -4.80 -19.99
N LEU A 27 -22.20 -4.72 -20.43
CA LEU A 27 -23.33 -5.13 -19.61
C LEU A 27 -23.29 -6.63 -19.29
N ALA A 28 -22.90 -7.47 -20.25
CA ALA A 28 -22.75 -8.90 -20.05
C ALA A 28 -21.73 -9.22 -18.96
N SER A 29 -20.67 -8.43 -18.81
CA SER A 29 -19.65 -8.61 -17.77
C SER A 29 -20.21 -8.55 -16.34
N PHE A 30 -21.34 -7.88 -16.11
CA PHE A 30 -22.00 -7.85 -14.79
C PHE A 30 -22.61 -9.20 -14.38
N GLU A 31 -22.85 -10.09 -15.33
CA GLU A 31 -23.36 -11.45 -15.07
C GLU A 31 -22.25 -12.48 -14.85
N GLU A 32 -20.99 -12.12 -15.11
CA GLU A 32 -19.84 -12.98 -14.92
C GLU A 32 -19.51 -13.20 -13.46
N LYS A 33 -18.81 -14.31 -13.16
CA LYS A 33 -18.32 -14.61 -11.82
C LYS A 33 -17.21 -13.62 -11.49
N ARG A 34 -17.31 -13.00 -10.32
CA ARG A 34 -16.28 -12.11 -9.81
C ARG A 34 -14.97 -12.85 -9.59
N LEU A 35 -13.85 -12.20 -9.93
CA LEU A 35 -12.50 -12.71 -9.70
C LEU A 35 -11.92 -12.13 -8.41
N TYR A 36 -11.13 -12.94 -7.75
CA TYR A 36 -10.42 -12.58 -6.52
C TYR A 36 -8.93 -12.63 -6.77
N GLY A 37 -8.22 -11.60 -6.32
CA GLY A 37 -6.77 -11.52 -6.49
C GLY A 37 -6.03 -11.42 -5.16
N LEU A 38 -4.83 -11.97 -5.14
CA LEU A 38 -3.83 -11.70 -4.12
C LEU A 38 -2.52 -11.26 -4.78
N ARG A 39 -1.76 -10.43 -4.09
CA ARG A 39 -0.46 -9.92 -4.54
C ARG A 39 0.60 -10.29 -3.51
N ILE A 40 1.66 -10.97 -3.97
CA ILE A 40 2.78 -11.42 -3.13
C ILE A 40 3.58 -10.22 -2.63
N ASN A 41 3.98 -10.25 -1.37
CA ASN A 41 4.86 -9.26 -0.76
C ASN A 41 6.32 -9.59 -1.06
N THR A 42 6.86 -9.00 -2.10
CA THR A 42 8.24 -9.24 -2.55
C THR A 42 9.31 -8.73 -1.58
N LEU A 43 8.95 -7.88 -0.61
CA LEU A 43 9.83 -7.50 0.50
C LEU A 43 10.16 -8.67 1.45
N LYS A 44 9.29 -9.69 1.52
CA LYS A 44 9.44 -10.83 2.45
C LYS A 44 9.76 -12.14 1.77
N ILE A 45 9.27 -12.35 0.56
CA ILE A 45 9.41 -13.62 -0.17
C ILE A 45 9.38 -13.38 -1.67
N SER A 46 10.25 -14.06 -2.41
CA SER A 46 10.18 -14.05 -3.87
C SER A 46 8.89 -14.72 -4.38
N VAL A 47 8.45 -14.33 -5.57
CA VAL A 47 7.28 -14.98 -6.22
C VAL A 47 7.52 -16.49 -6.37
N GLU A 48 8.71 -16.87 -6.85
CA GLU A 48 9.09 -18.27 -7.05
C GLU A 48 9.02 -19.10 -5.74
N ASP A 49 9.55 -18.54 -4.65
CA ASP A 49 9.54 -19.26 -3.36
C ASP A 49 8.14 -19.29 -2.74
N PHE A 50 7.33 -18.25 -2.90
CA PHE A 50 5.95 -18.29 -2.45
C PHE A 50 5.15 -19.37 -3.16
N LEU A 51 5.29 -19.53 -4.48
CA LEU A 51 4.59 -20.56 -5.24
C LEU A 51 4.94 -21.99 -4.79
N LYS A 52 6.18 -22.22 -4.27
CA LYS A 52 6.59 -23.53 -3.71
C LYS A 52 5.88 -23.87 -2.41
N ILE A 53 5.53 -22.86 -1.60
CA ILE A 53 4.90 -23.05 -0.28
C ILE A 53 3.42 -22.68 -0.25
N SER A 54 2.86 -22.17 -1.37
CA SER A 54 1.47 -21.74 -1.43
C SER A 54 0.51 -22.88 -1.10
N PRO A 55 -0.41 -22.68 -0.14
CA PRO A 55 -1.47 -23.65 0.13
C PRO A 55 -2.67 -23.50 -0.82
N PHE A 56 -2.61 -22.55 -1.77
CA PHE A 56 -3.66 -22.19 -2.71
C PHE A 56 -3.27 -22.55 -4.13
N GLU A 57 -4.27 -22.87 -4.96
CA GLU A 57 -4.11 -22.96 -6.39
C GLU A 57 -4.17 -21.53 -6.97
N LEU A 58 -3.07 -21.08 -7.58
CA LEU A 58 -2.89 -19.70 -8.02
C LEU A 58 -2.70 -19.63 -9.54
N GLU A 59 -3.46 -18.75 -10.19
CA GLU A 59 -3.31 -18.43 -11.61
C GLU A 59 -2.71 -17.04 -11.75
N PRO A 60 -1.64 -16.84 -12.58
CA PRO A 60 -1.03 -15.51 -12.74
C PRO A 60 -2.03 -14.47 -13.26
N ILE A 61 -1.97 -13.25 -12.72
CA ILE A 61 -2.58 -12.07 -13.33
C ILE A 61 -1.60 -11.57 -14.39
N PRO A 62 -1.92 -11.67 -15.69
CA PRO A 62 -0.92 -11.56 -16.75
C PRO A 62 -0.18 -10.22 -16.83
N TRP A 63 -0.76 -9.14 -16.30
CA TRP A 63 -0.17 -7.78 -16.30
C TRP A 63 0.39 -7.36 -14.93
N ILE A 64 0.40 -8.28 -13.93
CA ILE A 64 0.93 -8.00 -12.59
C ILE A 64 1.90 -9.13 -12.22
N GLU A 65 3.19 -8.84 -12.23
CA GLU A 65 4.27 -9.83 -12.06
C GLU A 65 4.13 -10.66 -10.76
N ASN A 66 3.74 -10.03 -9.65
CA ASN A 66 3.56 -10.65 -8.34
C ASN A 66 2.09 -10.84 -7.97
N GLY A 67 1.14 -10.70 -8.94
CA GLY A 67 -0.29 -10.82 -8.75
C GLY A 67 -0.84 -12.15 -9.25
N PHE A 68 -1.81 -12.71 -8.50
CA PHE A 68 -2.41 -14.01 -8.81
C PHE A 68 -3.90 -13.99 -8.52
N TYR A 69 -4.68 -14.69 -9.36
CA TYR A 69 -6.06 -15.08 -9.04
C TYR A 69 -6.06 -16.25 -8.07
N PHE A 70 -7.10 -16.33 -7.23
CA PHE A 70 -7.35 -17.47 -6.34
C PHE A 70 -8.85 -17.79 -6.30
N HIS A 71 -9.19 -19.02 -5.87
CA HIS A 71 -10.57 -19.44 -5.75
C HIS A 71 -11.21 -18.92 -4.45
N GLU A 72 -12.48 -18.50 -4.49
CA GLU A 72 -13.21 -17.93 -3.33
C GLU A 72 -13.21 -18.89 -2.13
N GLU A 73 -13.21 -20.20 -2.39
CA GLU A 73 -13.21 -21.27 -1.41
C GLU A 73 -11.92 -21.35 -0.58
N ASP A 74 -10.79 -20.85 -1.10
CA ASP A 74 -9.46 -20.91 -0.46
C ASP A 74 -9.36 -20.07 0.81
N LYS A 75 -10.15 -18.98 0.90
CA LYS A 75 -10.21 -18.09 2.08
C LYS A 75 -8.83 -17.64 2.59
N PRO A 76 -7.96 -17.05 1.74
CA PRO A 76 -6.57 -16.74 2.10
C PRO A 76 -6.45 -15.84 3.33
N ALA A 77 -7.46 -15.02 3.64
CA ALA A 77 -7.49 -14.21 4.87
C ALA A 77 -7.49 -15.05 6.18
N LYS A 78 -7.74 -16.36 6.06
CA LYS A 78 -7.73 -17.31 7.19
C LYS A 78 -6.48 -18.20 7.24
N HIS A 79 -5.44 -17.89 6.49
CA HIS A 79 -4.18 -18.63 6.53
C HIS A 79 -3.12 -17.89 7.35
N PRO A 80 -2.23 -18.57 8.12
CA PRO A 80 -1.16 -17.92 8.89
C PRO A 80 -0.27 -16.97 8.06
N TYR A 81 -0.03 -17.26 6.79
CA TYR A 81 0.77 -16.43 5.88
C TYR A 81 0.16 -15.05 5.63
N TYR A 82 -1.17 -14.89 5.70
CA TYR A 82 -1.81 -13.57 5.66
C TYR A 82 -1.38 -12.72 6.86
N PHE A 83 -1.30 -13.30 8.05
CA PHE A 83 -0.86 -12.61 9.27
C PHE A 83 0.65 -12.38 9.30
N ALA A 84 1.43 -13.21 8.61
CA ALA A 84 2.85 -12.98 8.37
C ALA A 84 3.11 -11.88 7.31
N GLY A 85 2.05 -11.42 6.61
CA GLY A 85 2.14 -10.38 5.60
C GLY A 85 2.84 -10.84 4.32
N LEU A 86 2.71 -12.12 3.93
CA LEU A 86 3.32 -12.65 2.70
C LEU A 86 2.56 -12.26 1.44
N TYR A 87 1.31 -11.84 1.55
CA TYR A 87 0.48 -11.35 0.45
C TYR A 87 -0.59 -10.37 0.93
N TYR A 88 -1.07 -9.57 -0.01
CA TYR A 88 -2.21 -8.67 0.13
C TYR A 88 -3.37 -9.15 -0.73
N ILE A 89 -4.59 -9.20 -0.20
CA ILE A 89 -5.79 -9.53 -0.97
C ILE A 89 -6.30 -8.25 -1.63
N GLN A 90 -6.28 -8.21 -2.95
CA GLN A 90 -6.64 -7.03 -3.73
C GLN A 90 -7.36 -7.42 -5.02
N GLU A 91 -8.25 -6.57 -5.49
CA GLU A 91 -8.88 -6.70 -6.79
C GLU A 91 -7.81 -6.54 -7.90
N PRO A 92 -7.84 -7.39 -8.96
CA PRO A 92 -6.78 -7.43 -9.96
C PRO A 92 -6.47 -6.09 -10.64
N SER A 93 -7.48 -5.34 -11.11
CA SER A 93 -7.23 -4.04 -11.76
C SER A 93 -6.70 -2.98 -10.78
N ALA A 94 -7.09 -3.06 -9.50
CA ALA A 94 -6.59 -2.16 -8.45
C ALA A 94 -5.11 -2.38 -8.09
N MET A 95 -4.49 -3.48 -8.53
CA MET A 95 -3.04 -3.70 -8.37
C MET A 95 -2.24 -2.87 -9.38
N THR A 96 -2.82 -2.55 -10.53
CA THR A 96 -2.15 -1.92 -11.69
C THR A 96 -1.47 -0.58 -11.37
N PRO A 97 -2.10 0.38 -10.63
CA PRO A 97 -1.49 1.69 -10.41
C PRO A 97 -0.12 1.63 -9.71
N ALA A 98 0.00 0.87 -8.62
CA ALA A 98 1.27 0.75 -7.90
C ALA A 98 2.30 -0.11 -8.66
N ASN A 99 1.83 -1.04 -9.51
CA ASN A 99 2.70 -1.84 -10.37
C ASN A 99 3.31 -0.98 -11.49
N VAL A 100 2.52 -0.12 -12.13
CA VAL A 100 2.94 0.74 -13.25
C VAL A 100 3.88 1.86 -12.80
N LEU A 101 3.71 2.46 -11.61
CA LEU A 101 4.60 3.52 -11.14
C LEU A 101 6.03 2.97 -10.99
N PRO A 102 7.02 3.52 -11.73
CA PRO A 102 8.40 2.99 -11.75
C PRO A 102 9.18 3.48 -10.53
N VAL A 103 8.99 2.80 -9.40
CA VAL A 103 9.72 3.07 -8.15
C VAL A 103 11.07 2.37 -8.19
N GLU A 104 12.13 3.09 -7.80
CA GLU A 104 13.52 2.65 -7.77
C GLU A 104 14.08 2.70 -6.33
N ASP A 105 15.18 1.99 -6.10
CA ASP A 105 15.89 2.01 -4.82
C ASP A 105 16.32 3.43 -4.46
N GLY A 106 16.03 3.83 -3.23
CA GLY A 106 16.38 5.15 -2.71
C GLY A 106 15.37 6.26 -3.00
N ASP A 107 14.32 6.00 -3.79
CA ASP A 107 13.28 6.98 -4.07
C ASP A 107 12.57 7.48 -2.80
N VAL A 108 12.15 8.73 -2.82
CA VAL A 108 11.19 9.30 -1.88
C VAL A 108 9.81 9.27 -2.52
N VAL A 109 8.96 8.38 -2.02
CA VAL A 109 7.66 8.05 -2.64
C VAL A 109 6.51 8.56 -1.77
N PHE A 110 5.48 9.14 -2.40
CA PHE A 110 4.26 9.57 -1.74
C PHE A 110 3.03 8.86 -2.29
N ASP A 111 2.24 8.23 -1.41
CA ASP A 111 0.90 7.71 -1.69
C ASP A 111 -0.14 8.61 -1.02
N MET A 112 -0.81 9.45 -1.83
CA MET A 112 -1.60 10.59 -1.33
C MET A 112 -2.95 10.19 -0.74
N CYS A 113 -3.62 9.18 -1.32
CA CYS A 113 -4.96 8.72 -0.93
C CYS A 113 -4.94 7.22 -0.57
N ALA A 114 -4.02 6.86 0.31
CA ALA A 114 -3.44 5.54 0.46
C ALA A 114 -4.35 4.45 1.06
N ALA A 115 -5.30 4.82 1.93
CA ALA A 115 -6.04 3.81 2.69
C ALA A 115 -6.98 2.96 1.82
N PRO A 116 -6.99 1.63 2.06
CA PRO A 116 -6.48 0.92 3.23
C PRO A 116 -5.02 0.46 3.16
N GLY A 117 -4.23 0.78 2.11
CA GLY A 117 -2.81 0.49 2.02
C GLY A 117 -2.41 -0.54 0.96
N GLY A 118 -3.33 -0.99 0.12
CA GLY A 118 -3.03 -1.97 -0.93
C GLY A 118 -1.96 -1.50 -1.93
N LYS A 119 -1.99 -0.22 -2.29
CA LYS A 119 -1.00 0.40 -3.17
C LYS A 119 0.29 0.75 -2.40
N SER A 120 0.15 1.34 -1.20
CA SER A 120 1.30 1.66 -0.32
C SER A 120 2.18 0.44 -0.03
N THR A 121 1.57 -0.74 0.17
CA THR A 121 2.32 -1.97 0.47
C THR A 121 3.15 -2.45 -0.73
N GLU A 122 2.69 -2.21 -1.96
CA GLU A 122 3.48 -2.48 -3.16
C GLU A 122 4.62 -1.47 -3.33
N LEU A 123 4.33 -0.18 -3.17
CA LEU A 123 5.35 0.87 -3.25
C LEU A 123 6.47 0.64 -2.22
N GLY A 124 6.10 0.26 -0.99
CA GLY A 124 7.06 -0.07 0.06
C GLY A 124 7.87 -1.34 -0.23
N ALA A 125 7.28 -2.33 -0.90
CA ALA A 125 7.99 -3.53 -1.33
C ALA A 125 9.01 -3.21 -2.43
N LYS A 126 8.64 -2.37 -3.40
CA LYS A 126 9.56 -1.92 -4.47
C LYS A 126 10.74 -1.10 -3.94
N LEU A 127 10.58 -0.36 -2.85
CA LEU A 127 11.67 0.38 -2.21
C LEU A 127 12.69 -0.53 -1.49
N ASP A 128 12.41 -1.78 -1.31
CA ASP A 128 13.28 -2.78 -0.68
C ASP A 128 14.07 -2.26 0.53
N ARG A 129 13.35 -1.65 1.50
CA ARG A 129 13.91 -1.05 2.73
C ARG A 129 14.80 0.19 2.51
N THR A 130 14.91 0.70 1.27
CA THR A 130 15.66 1.93 0.94
C THR A 130 14.74 3.14 0.81
N GLY A 131 15.29 4.35 0.69
CA GLY A 131 14.52 5.58 0.47
C GLY A 131 13.53 5.90 1.58
N LEU A 132 12.35 6.42 1.19
CA LEU A 132 11.29 6.80 2.13
C LEU A 132 9.92 6.64 1.49
N LEU A 133 8.99 5.95 2.16
CA LEU A 133 7.57 5.92 1.81
C LEU A 133 6.77 6.84 2.74
N ILE A 134 6.16 7.89 2.19
CA ILE A 134 5.15 8.68 2.90
C ILE A 134 3.77 8.29 2.38
N THR A 135 2.85 7.99 3.30
CA THR A 135 1.47 7.61 2.95
C THR A 135 0.49 8.49 3.69
N ASN A 136 -0.62 8.84 3.04
CA ASN A 136 -1.62 9.72 3.63
C ASN A 136 -3.04 9.23 3.37
N ASP A 137 -3.92 9.47 4.33
CA ASP A 137 -5.37 9.48 4.10
C ASP A 137 -6.01 10.54 4.98
N ILE A 138 -6.83 11.39 4.40
CA ILE A 138 -7.49 12.49 5.12
C ILE A 138 -8.37 11.99 6.27
N SER A 139 -8.90 10.77 6.16
CA SER A 139 -9.71 10.13 7.19
C SER A 139 -8.83 9.40 8.22
N ASN A 140 -8.82 9.91 9.46
CA ASN A 140 -8.06 9.32 10.56
C ASN A 140 -8.43 7.84 10.84
N SER A 141 -9.69 7.46 10.67
CA SER A 141 -10.12 6.07 10.85
C SER A 141 -9.56 5.15 9.75
N ARG A 142 -9.53 5.62 8.49
CA ARG A 142 -8.94 4.88 7.38
C ARG A 142 -7.41 4.82 7.50
N ALA A 143 -6.77 5.91 7.92
CA ALA A 143 -5.32 5.97 8.15
C ALA A 143 -4.84 4.99 9.26
N LYS A 144 -5.70 4.64 10.24
CA LYS A 144 -5.39 3.55 11.21
C LYS A 144 -5.33 2.18 10.54
N ALA A 145 -6.22 1.89 9.60
CA ALA A 145 -6.18 0.64 8.83
C ALA A 145 -4.95 0.59 7.91
N LEU A 146 -4.64 1.71 7.26
CA LEU A 146 -3.43 1.89 6.47
C LEU A 146 -2.16 1.59 7.30
N LEU A 147 -2.03 2.20 8.49
CA LEU A 147 -0.89 1.97 9.38
C LEU A 147 -0.75 0.48 9.73
N LYS A 148 -1.85 -0.21 10.08
CA LYS A 148 -1.82 -1.65 10.36
C LYS A 148 -1.27 -2.42 9.16
N ASN A 149 -1.75 -2.15 7.95
CA ASN A 149 -1.38 -2.91 6.76
C ASN A 149 0.09 -2.70 6.39
N VAL A 150 0.61 -1.46 6.42
CA VAL A 150 2.03 -1.21 6.13
C VAL A 150 2.96 -1.82 7.20
N GLU A 151 2.52 -1.86 8.46
CA GLU A 151 3.26 -2.56 9.54
C GLU A 151 3.25 -4.09 9.37
N VAL A 152 2.11 -4.69 8.99
CA VAL A 152 2.02 -6.16 8.71
C VAL A 152 2.95 -6.53 7.56
N PHE A 153 3.05 -5.68 6.56
CA PHE A 153 3.95 -5.89 5.41
C PHE A 153 5.43 -5.71 5.75
N GLY A 154 5.75 -5.16 6.93
CA GLY A 154 7.12 -5.04 7.43
C GLY A 154 7.90 -3.90 6.79
N ILE A 155 7.25 -2.83 6.32
CA ILE A 155 7.90 -1.66 5.70
C ILE A 155 8.56 -0.82 6.80
N PRO A 156 9.91 -0.70 6.84
CA PRO A 156 10.60 -0.01 7.92
C PRO A 156 10.75 1.49 7.69
N ASN A 157 10.88 1.94 6.44
CA ASN A 157 11.20 3.29 6.00
C ASN A 157 9.93 4.09 5.68
N LEU A 158 8.98 4.15 6.62
CA LEU A 158 7.65 4.73 6.39
C LEU A 158 7.36 5.99 7.22
N CYS A 159 6.47 6.84 6.69
CA CYS A 159 5.76 7.86 7.44
C CYS A 159 4.27 7.82 7.09
N VAL A 160 3.40 7.72 8.10
CA VAL A 160 1.94 7.69 7.89
C VAL A 160 1.33 8.99 8.41
N LEU A 161 0.64 9.69 7.52
CA LEU A 161 -0.04 10.94 7.78
C LEU A 161 -1.57 10.75 7.81
N SER A 162 -2.25 11.70 8.45
CA SER A 162 -3.69 11.88 8.30
C SER A 162 -4.00 13.38 8.16
N GLU A 163 -3.70 13.92 6.94
CA GLU A 163 -3.69 15.35 6.72
C GLU A 163 -4.36 15.71 5.38
N ASP A 164 -4.71 16.97 5.23
CA ASP A 164 -5.20 17.54 3.99
C ASP A 164 -4.06 17.57 2.94
N PRO A 165 -4.27 17.06 1.69
CA PRO A 165 -3.25 17.04 0.65
C PRO A 165 -2.64 18.41 0.34
N LYS A 166 -3.43 19.48 0.34
CA LYS A 166 -2.94 20.85 0.08
C LYS A 166 -1.94 21.28 1.15
N LYS A 167 -2.23 20.99 2.43
CA LYS A 167 -1.32 21.31 3.54
C LYS A 167 -0.03 20.50 3.48
N ILE A 168 -0.10 19.27 2.94
CA ILE A 168 1.10 18.46 2.67
C ILE A 168 1.90 19.09 1.54
N ALA A 169 1.25 19.51 0.44
CA ALA A 169 1.89 20.15 -0.71
C ALA A 169 2.64 21.44 -0.32
N ASP A 170 2.04 22.29 0.53
CA ASP A 170 2.69 23.50 1.06
C ASP A 170 4.00 23.18 1.80
N ARG A 171 4.14 21.96 2.33
CA ARG A 171 5.31 21.55 3.13
C ARG A 171 6.35 20.78 2.34
N PHE A 172 5.91 20.04 1.32
CA PHE A 172 6.74 19.11 0.55
C PHE A 172 6.82 19.48 -0.94
N THR A 173 6.72 20.77 -1.28
CA THR A 173 6.86 21.24 -2.67
C THR A 173 8.19 20.77 -3.27
N GLY A 174 8.17 20.05 -4.40
CA GLY A 174 9.38 19.57 -5.08
C GLY A 174 10.20 18.56 -4.26
N PHE A 175 9.56 17.72 -3.46
CA PHE A 175 10.24 16.82 -2.52
C PHE A 175 10.28 15.36 -2.98
N PHE A 176 9.27 14.89 -3.70
CA PHE A 176 9.10 13.47 -4.03
C PHE A 176 9.66 13.12 -5.41
N ASP A 177 10.30 11.96 -5.49
CA ASP A 177 10.70 11.33 -6.75
C ASP A 177 9.49 10.71 -7.45
N LYS A 178 8.58 10.12 -6.68
CA LYS A 178 7.36 9.48 -7.18
C LYS A 178 6.14 9.86 -6.34
N VAL A 179 5.02 10.12 -7.02
CA VAL A 179 3.72 10.38 -6.38
C VAL A 179 2.68 9.44 -6.97
N LEU A 180 1.94 8.74 -6.10
CA LEU A 180 0.75 7.98 -6.46
C LEU A 180 -0.49 8.69 -5.97
N ILE A 181 -1.46 8.89 -6.85
CA ILE A 181 -2.79 9.42 -6.54
C ILE A 181 -3.84 8.41 -6.99
N ASP A 182 -4.25 7.53 -6.07
CA ASP A 182 -5.46 6.73 -6.25
C ASP A 182 -6.64 7.56 -5.76
N ALA A 183 -7.18 8.39 -6.66
CA ALA A 183 -8.05 9.48 -6.29
C ALA A 183 -9.40 9.01 -5.73
N PRO A 184 -9.98 9.71 -4.73
CA PRO A 184 -11.37 9.50 -4.37
C PRO A 184 -12.23 9.78 -5.61
N CYS A 185 -13.10 8.83 -5.99
CA CYS A 185 -13.87 8.86 -7.22
C CYS A 185 -15.28 8.33 -7.01
N SER A 186 -16.12 8.44 -8.03
CA SER A 186 -17.50 7.94 -8.04
C SER A 186 -17.59 6.41 -7.95
N GLY A 187 -16.53 5.69 -8.32
CA GLY A 187 -16.36 4.26 -8.07
C GLY A 187 -17.18 3.34 -8.98
N GLU A 188 -17.44 3.75 -10.21
CA GLU A 188 -18.28 3.03 -11.19
C GLU A 188 -17.76 1.61 -11.46
N GLY A 189 -16.44 1.43 -11.57
CA GLY A 189 -15.83 0.12 -11.75
C GLY A 189 -15.98 -0.81 -10.54
N MET A 190 -16.53 -0.33 -9.42
CA MET A 190 -16.73 -1.14 -8.21
C MET A 190 -18.19 -1.50 -7.94
N PHE A 191 -19.13 -1.18 -8.85
CA PHE A 191 -20.55 -1.44 -8.67
C PHE A 191 -20.86 -2.93 -8.52
N ARG A 192 -20.14 -3.81 -9.23
CA ARG A 192 -20.25 -5.28 -9.08
C ARG A 192 -19.84 -5.75 -7.68
N LYS A 193 -18.92 -5.03 -7.03
CA LYS A 193 -18.36 -5.37 -5.72
C LYS A 193 -19.27 -4.95 -4.57
N ASP A 194 -19.79 -3.71 -4.61
CA ASP A 194 -20.59 -3.15 -3.52
C ASP A 194 -21.72 -2.26 -4.05
N ASN A 195 -22.94 -2.78 -4.02
CA ASN A 195 -24.14 -2.03 -4.43
C ASN A 195 -24.40 -0.76 -3.61
N LYS A 196 -23.73 -0.57 -2.46
CA LYS A 196 -23.83 0.69 -1.69
C LYS A 196 -23.18 1.85 -2.44
N LEU A 197 -22.20 1.55 -3.31
CA LEU A 197 -21.54 2.56 -4.14
C LEU A 197 -22.51 3.18 -5.14
N ILE A 198 -23.47 2.44 -5.66
CA ILE A 198 -24.51 2.96 -6.54
C ILE A 198 -25.30 4.08 -5.84
N LYS A 199 -25.71 3.86 -4.59
CA LYS A 199 -26.41 4.90 -3.79
C LYS A 199 -25.54 6.10 -3.49
N SER A 200 -24.23 5.89 -3.28
CA SER A 200 -23.26 6.98 -3.11
C SER A 200 -23.09 7.77 -4.40
N TRP A 201 -23.03 7.09 -5.53
CA TRP A 201 -22.95 7.66 -6.87
C TRP A 201 -24.18 8.52 -7.22
N GLU A 202 -25.38 8.04 -6.93
CA GLU A 202 -26.62 8.82 -7.12
C GLU A 202 -26.65 10.12 -6.30
N LYS A 203 -25.99 10.13 -5.15
CA LYS A 203 -25.89 11.28 -4.26
C LYS A 203 -24.74 12.23 -4.61
N ASN A 204 -23.56 11.68 -4.89
CA ASN A 204 -22.30 12.38 -5.09
C ASN A 204 -21.67 11.84 -6.38
N GLY A 205 -22.26 12.14 -7.54
CA GLY A 205 -21.80 11.66 -8.83
C GLY A 205 -20.42 12.21 -9.26
N PRO A 206 -20.04 11.97 -10.52
CA PRO A 206 -18.74 12.41 -11.06
C PRO A 206 -18.46 13.89 -10.88
N GLU A 207 -19.49 14.77 -10.93
CA GLU A 207 -19.36 16.22 -10.77
C GLU A 207 -18.89 16.65 -9.38
N PHE A 208 -19.16 15.83 -8.37
CA PHE A 208 -18.67 16.08 -7.01
C PHE A 208 -17.20 15.71 -6.89
N TYR A 209 -16.83 14.51 -7.35
CA TYR A 209 -15.47 14.01 -7.20
C TYR A 209 -14.47 14.70 -8.11
N SER A 210 -14.85 15.09 -9.34
CA SER A 210 -13.97 15.78 -10.28
C SER A 210 -13.42 17.10 -9.73
N LYS A 211 -14.19 17.82 -8.92
CA LYS A 211 -13.73 19.06 -8.26
C LYS A 211 -12.62 18.77 -7.25
N ILE A 212 -12.77 17.71 -6.47
CA ILE A 212 -11.76 17.27 -5.47
C ILE A 212 -10.51 16.79 -6.20
N GLN A 213 -10.67 16.03 -7.28
CA GLN A 213 -9.57 15.45 -8.05
C GLN A 213 -8.71 16.52 -8.72
N ARG A 214 -9.32 17.60 -9.24
CA ARG A 214 -8.60 18.73 -9.80
C ARG A 214 -7.66 19.42 -8.80
N ASP A 215 -8.09 19.60 -7.57
CA ASP A 215 -7.23 20.16 -6.51
C ASP A 215 -6.12 19.20 -6.09
N ILE A 216 -6.45 17.91 -5.98
CA ILE A 216 -5.52 16.86 -5.56
C ILE A 216 -4.40 16.65 -6.60
N VAL A 217 -4.75 16.61 -7.88
CA VAL A 217 -3.77 16.35 -8.95
C VAL A 217 -2.75 17.49 -9.07
N LEU A 218 -3.19 18.76 -8.89
CA LEU A 218 -2.29 19.92 -8.85
C LEU A 218 -1.35 19.83 -7.64
N SER A 219 -1.89 19.50 -6.47
CA SER A 219 -1.08 19.30 -5.26
C SER A 219 -0.01 18.21 -5.47
N GLY A 220 -0.36 17.12 -6.17
CA GLY A 220 0.59 16.07 -6.52
C GLY A 220 1.73 16.55 -7.42
N ALA A 221 1.42 17.29 -8.47
CA ALA A 221 2.41 17.85 -9.38
C ALA A 221 3.35 18.86 -8.69
N ASP A 222 2.80 19.70 -7.79
CA ASP A 222 3.60 20.66 -7.03
C ASP A 222 4.62 20.00 -6.10
N MET A 223 4.31 18.79 -5.61
CA MET A 223 5.19 18.02 -4.73
C MET A 223 6.29 17.25 -5.44
N LEU A 224 6.21 17.05 -6.76
CA LEU A 224 7.25 16.35 -7.53
C LEU A 224 8.53 17.17 -7.68
N LYS A 225 9.67 16.50 -7.56
CA LYS A 225 10.97 16.99 -8.02
C LYS A 225 10.97 17.16 -9.56
N PRO A 226 11.89 17.98 -10.12
CA PRO A 226 12.21 17.90 -11.54
C PRO A 226 12.58 16.45 -11.95
N GLY A 227 12.03 15.97 -13.06
CA GLY A 227 12.17 14.57 -13.51
C GLY A 227 11.39 13.53 -12.69
N GLY A 228 10.66 13.98 -11.65
CA GLY A 228 9.81 13.10 -10.86
C GLY A 228 8.59 12.60 -11.63
N LYS A 229 8.05 11.44 -11.22
CA LYS A 229 6.92 10.82 -11.91
C LYS A 229 5.69 10.72 -11.01
N MET A 230 4.53 10.96 -11.60
CA MET A 230 3.23 10.84 -10.94
C MET A 230 2.33 9.86 -11.67
N LEU A 231 1.73 8.94 -10.93
CA LEU A 231 0.62 8.15 -11.45
C LEU A 231 -0.68 8.63 -10.83
N TYR A 232 -1.61 9.08 -11.67
CA TYR A 232 -3.00 9.33 -11.32
C TYR A 232 -3.84 8.12 -11.70
N SER A 233 -4.73 7.69 -10.81
CA SER A 233 -5.67 6.58 -11.07
C SER A 233 -7.02 6.81 -10.40
N THR A 234 -8.05 6.22 -11.00
CA THR A 234 -9.40 6.11 -10.46
C THR A 234 -9.96 4.71 -10.71
N CYS A 235 -10.97 4.32 -9.95
CA CYS A 235 -11.78 3.14 -10.24
C CYS A 235 -13.16 3.53 -10.83
N THR A 236 -13.21 4.56 -11.68
CA THR A 236 -14.41 4.99 -12.39
C THR A 236 -14.19 4.94 -13.91
N PHE A 237 -15.25 5.18 -14.69
CA PHE A 237 -15.21 5.27 -16.14
C PHE A 237 -15.60 6.66 -16.65
N SER A 238 -15.95 7.58 -15.76
CA SER A 238 -16.37 8.92 -16.09
C SER A 238 -15.23 9.74 -16.70
N LYS A 239 -15.41 10.21 -17.94
CA LYS A 239 -14.45 11.12 -18.60
C LYS A 239 -14.15 12.38 -17.77
N LEU A 240 -15.15 12.85 -17.01
CA LEU A 240 -15.03 14.03 -16.15
C LEU A 240 -14.02 13.84 -15.01
N GLU A 241 -13.91 12.62 -14.49
CA GLU A 241 -12.99 12.25 -13.42
C GLU A 241 -11.64 11.73 -13.94
N ASP A 242 -11.59 11.31 -15.19
CA ASP A 242 -10.46 10.68 -15.86
C ASP A 242 -9.74 11.71 -16.75
N GLU A 243 -9.98 11.69 -18.07
CA GLU A 243 -9.26 12.56 -19.02
C GLU A 243 -9.44 14.05 -18.75
N GLU A 244 -10.62 14.52 -18.30
CA GLU A 244 -10.84 15.92 -17.98
C GLU A 244 -9.98 16.40 -16.81
N THR A 245 -9.73 15.53 -15.83
CA THR A 245 -8.81 15.83 -14.73
C THR A 245 -7.37 15.94 -15.22
N ILE A 246 -6.96 15.09 -16.16
CA ILE A 246 -5.63 15.14 -16.78
C ILE A 246 -5.48 16.38 -17.67
N ARG A 247 -6.48 16.71 -18.49
CA ARG A 247 -6.50 17.96 -19.28
C ARG A 247 -6.35 19.18 -18.39
N HIS A 248 -7.08 19.22 -17.27
CA HIS A 248 -6.98 20.29 -16.29
C HIS A 248 -5.55 20.41 -15.76
N LEU A 249 -4.95 19.31 -15.34
CA LEU A 249 -3.57 19.29 -14.87
C LEU A 249 -2.59 19.85 -15.91
N LEU A 250 -2.64 19.36 -17.15
CA LEU A 250 -1.70 19.75 -18.20
C LEU A 250 -1.84 21.22 -18.63
N ARG A 251 -3.05 21.80 -18.48
CA ARG A 251 -3.24 23.24 -18.68
C ARG A 251 -2.66 24.08 -17.55
N GLU A 252 -2.83 23.66 -16.31
CA GLU A 252 -2.41 24.40 -15.11
C GLU A 252 -0.94 24.19 -14.76
N ARG A 253 -0.32 23.10 -15.25
CA ARG A 253 1.09 22.72 -15.02
C ARG A 253 1.74 22.31 -16.34
N PRO A 254 2.12 23.28 -17.18
CA PRO A 254 2.68 23.01 -18.51
C PRO A 254 4.03 22.27 -18.46
N GLU A 255 4.69 22.23 -17.30
CA GLU A 255 5.89 21.43 -17.04
C GLU A 255 5.60 19.94 -16.83
N MET A 256 4.33 19.53 -16.82
CA MET A 256 3.92 18.13 -16.73
C MET A 256 3.57 17.59 -18.10
N HIS A 257 4.00 16.36 -18.39
CA HIS A 257 3.66 15.69 -19.65
C HIS A 257 3.35 14.20 -19.43
N LEU A 258 2.47 13.67 -20.28
CA LEU A 258 2.14 12.23 -20.25
C LEU A 258 3.27 11.40 -20.83
N ILE A 259 3.66 10.35 -20.13
CA ILE A 259 4.57 9.31 -20.60
C ILE A 259 3.82 7.99 -20.81
N PRO A 260 4.26 7.14 -21.76
CA PRO A 260 3.53 5.92 -22.07
C PRO A 260 3.59 4.91 -20.92
N ILE A 261 2.45 4.27 -20.66
CA ILE A 261 2.36 3.08 -19.82
C ILE A 261 2.65 1.86 -20.69
N PRO A 262 3.44 0.87 -20.21
CA PRO A 262 3.66 -0.38 -20.95
C PRO A 262 2.34 -1.00 -21.38
N SER A 263 2.19 -1.25 -22.68
CA SER A 263 0.95 -1.79 -23.25
C SER A 263 0.76 -3.24 -22.83
N TYR A 264 -0.49 -3.60 -22.54
CA TYR A 264 -0.93 -4.96 -22.30
C TYR A 264 -2.22 -5.24 -23.08
N GLU A 265 -2.44 -6.49 -23.48
CA GLU A 265 -3.68 -6.89 -24.18
C GLU A 265 -4.91 -6.57 -23.30
N GLY A 266 -5.87 -5.83 -23.86
CA GLY A 266 -7.05 -5.34 -23.14
C GLY A 266 -6.91 -3.95 -22.52
N PHE A 267 -5.71 -3.35 -22.48
CA PHE A 267 -5.56 -1.93 -22.17
C PHE A 267 -6.09 -1.08 -23.32
N CYS A 268 -7.05 -0.21 -23.00
CA CYS A 268 -7.60 0.73 -23.96
C CYS A 268 -6.93 2.10 -23.79
N PRO A 269 -6.66 2.86 -24.87
CA PRO A 269 -6.11 4.20 -24.78
C PRO A 269 -7.12 5.18 -24.16
N GLY A 270 -6.61 6.32 -23.67
CA GLY A 270 -7.44 7.44 -23.28
C GLY A 270 -8.24 8.00 -24.46
N ILE A 271 -9.37 8.62 -24.17
CA ILE A 271 -10.34 9.08 -25.16
C ILE A 271 -9.93 10.44 -25.70
N ILE A 272 -9.71 10.50 -27.03
CA ILE A 272 -9.47 11.72 -27.78
C ILE A 272 -10.82 12.30 -28.24
N GLU A 273 -11.10 13.56 -27.91
CA GLU A 273 -12.32 14.27 -28.30
C GLU A 273 -12.07 15.42 -29.26
N ASN A 274 -10.85 15.96 -29.27
CA ASN A 274 -10.48 17.15 -30.06
C ASN A 274 -8.96 17.21 -30.35
N GLU A 275 -8.54 18.23 -31.10
CA GLU A 275 -7.11 18.44 -31.45
C GLU A 275 -6.22 18.78 -30.26
N GLU A 276 -6.75 19.41 -29.20
CA GLU A 276 -6.02 19.69 -27.97
C GLU A 276 -5.63 18.40 -27.28
N ASP A 277 -6.49 17.40 -27.26
CA ASP A 277 -6.22 16.07 -26.68
C ASP A 277 -5.06 15.37 -27.40
N THR A 278 -5.03 15.48 -28.71
CA THR A 278 -3.93 14.96 -29.52
C THR A 278 -2.62 15.68 -29.21
N ALA A 279 -2.65 17.01 -29.02
CA ALA A 279 -1.49 17.80 -28.64
C ALA A 279 -1.01 17.46 -27.22
N MET A 280 -1.92 17.16 -26.29
CA MET A 280 -1.65 16.71 -24.93
C MET A 280 -1.29 15.21 -24.85
N GLN A 281 -1.44 14.46 -25.93
CA GLN A 281 -1.18 13.02 -26.00
C GLN A 281 -2.06 12.20 -25.01
N ILE A 282 -3.34 12.56 -24.90
CA ILE A 282 -4.30 11.91 -23.97
C ILE A 282 -4.42 10.40 -24.24
N GLU A 283 -4.16 9.93 -25.46
CA GLU A 283 -4.11 8.50 -25.82
C GLU A 283 -3.06 7.68 -25.03
N LYS A 284 -2.10 8.35 -24.38
CA LYS A 284 -1.16 7.67 -23.48
C LYS A 284 -1.77 7.26 -22.13
N CYS A 285 -2.93 7.80 -21.78
CA CYS A 285 -3.71 7.29 -20.66
C CYS A 285 -4.19 5.87 -20.97
N VAL A 286 -4.47 5.10 -19.91
CA VAL A 286 -4.95 3.72 -20.04
C VAL A 286 -6.30 3.58 -19.34
N ARG A 287 -7.25 2.96 -20.03
CA ARG A 287 -8.52 2.50 -19.48
C ARG A 287 -8.55 0.99 -19.43
N ILE A 288 -8.92 0.45 -18.28
CA ILE A 288 -9.17 -0.98 -18.07
C ILE A 288 -10.66 -1.16 -17.90
N PHE A 289 -11.26 -1.99 -18.78
CA PHE A 289 -12.69 -2.30 -18.73
C PHE A 289 -12.90 -3.78 -18.43
N PRO A 290 -13.95 -4.15 -17.63
CA PRO A 290 -14.19 -5.53 -17.22
C PRO A 290 -14.54 -6.50 -18.38
N HIS A 291 -15.04 -6.01 -19.52
CA HIS A 291 -15.31 -6.81 -20.72
C HIS A 291 -14.08 -7.02 -21.62
N LYS A 292 -12.99 -6.31 -21.35
CA LYS A 292 -11.72 -6.47 -22.08
C LYS A 292 -10.66 -7.21 -21.25
N MET A 293 -10.78 -7.17 -19.92
CA MET A 293 -9.79 -7.73 -19.00
C MET A 293 -10.47 -8.36 -17.78
N GLN A 294 -9.81 -9.34 -17.19
CA GLN A 294 -10.27 -10.04 -16.00
C GLN A 294 -10.05 -9.21 -14.71
N GLY A 295 -10.82 -8.13 -14.56
CA GLY A 295 -10.81 -7.21 -13.42
C GLY A 295 -12.08 -6.36 -13.38
N GLU A 296 -12.19 -5.46 -12.38
CA GLU A 296 -13.38 -4.60 -12.21
C GLU A 296 -13.29 -3.30 -13.01
N GLY A 297 -12.10 -2.85 -13.32
CA GLY A 297 -11.82 -1.66 -14.13
C GLY A 297 -11.07 -0.56 -13.39
N HIS A 298 -10.25 0.18 -14.17
CA HIS A 298 -9.43 1.30 -13.69
C HIS A 298 -9.10 2.28 -14.81
N PHE A 299 -8.80 3.53 -14.43
CA PHE A 299 -8.14 4.51 -15.27
C PHE A 299 -6.75 4.81 -14.74
N LEU A 300 -5.78 5.02 -15.62
CA LEU A 300 -4.39 5.35 -15.28
C LEU A 300 -3.86 6.43 -16.21
N ALA A 301 -3.12 7.38 -15.63
CA ALA A 301 -2.30 8.34 -16.35
C ALA A 301 -0.95 8.46 -15.67
N LEU A 302 0.13 8.12 -16.39
CA LEU A 302 1.49 8.26 -15.92
C LEU A 302 2.08 9.54 -16.49
N LEU A 303 2.56 10.41 -15.59
CA LEU A 303 3.08 11.73 -15.94
C LEU A 303 4.50 11.89 -15.42
N GLU A 304 5.27 12.75 -16.09
CA GLU A 304 6.61 13.16 -15.67
C GLU A 304 6.70 14.69 -15.65
N LYS A 305 7.43 15.22 -14.68
CA LYS A 305 7.75 16.65 -14.59
C LYS A 305 9.04 16.94 -15.31
N ASP A 306 9.09 18.06 -16.05
CA ASP A 306 10.28 18.47 -16.79
C ASP A 306 11.52 18.55 -15.89
N THR A 307 12.67 18.13 -16.41
CA THR A 307 13.93 18.07 -15.65
C THR A 307 14.55 19.44 -15.41
N ASP A 308 14.16 20.47 -16.16
CA ASP A 308 14.60 21.86 -16.02
C ASP A 308 13.65 22.73 -15.16
N ALA A 309 12.60 22.11 -14.58
CA ALA A 309 11.75 22.76 -13.61
C ALA A 309 12.57 23.22 -12.37
N PRO A 310 12.15 24.29 -11.67
CA PRO A 310 12.87 24.76 -10.49
C PRO A 310 12.98 23.71 -9.40
N GLU A 311 14.19 23.49 -8.89
CA GLU A 311 14.43 22.57 -7.78
C GLU A 311 14.22 23.26 -6.44
N ASN A 312 13.58 22.55 -5.49
CA ASN A 312 13.39 22.98 -4.12
C ASN A 312 14.33 22.20 -3.19
N TYR A 313 15.03 22.93 -2.32
CA TYR A 313 15.90 22.32 -1.33
C TYR A 313 15.15 22.00 -0.04
N HIS A 314 15.24 20.75 0.38
CA HIS A 314 14.74 20.28 1.68
C HIS A 314 15.90 19.85 2.56
N ALA A 315 16.03 20.47 3.73
CA ALA A 315 17.07 20.10 4.69
C ALA A 315 16.79 18.69 5.26
N LYS A 316 17.75 17.80 5.11
CA LYS A 316 17.68 16.47 5.73
C LYS A 316 17.59 16.57 7.25
N ARG A 317 17.00 15.56 7.89
CA ARG A 317 16.93 15.45 9.34
C ARG A 317 18.34 15.41 9.94
N LYS A 318 18.54 16.16 11.03
CA LYS A 318 19.79 16.08 11.78
C LYS A 318 19.85 14.75 12.54
N PRO A 319 21.02 14.07 12.54
CA PRO A 319 21.24 12.88 13.35
C PRO A 319 20.92 13.11 14.83
N SER A 320 20.41 12.08 15.51
CA SER A 320 20.23 12.12 16.96
C SER A 320 21.57 12.07 17.68
N THR A 321 21.75 12.93 18.71
CA THR A 321 22.90 12.94 19.60
C THR A 321 22.59 12.37 20.99
N GLU A 322 21.37 11.84 21.17
CA GLU A 322 20.92 11.28 22.44
C GLU A 322 21.66 9.99 22.79
N LYS A 323 22.07 9.87 24.07
CA LYS A 323 22.63 8.63 24.59
C LYS A 323 21.51 7.58 24.69
N LEU A 324 21.69 6.46 24.00
CA LEU A 324 20.70 5.37 24.01
C LEU A 324 20.74 4.62 25.36
N PRO A 325 19.58 4.24 25.91
CA PRO A 325 19.46 3.42 27.12
C PRO A 325 20.18 2.06 26.99
N GLU A 326 20.78 1.58 28.08
CA GLU A 326 21.50 0.30 28.10
C GLU A 326 20.60 -0.90 27.77
N GLU A 327 19.36 -0.89 28.25
CA GLU A 327 18.37 -1.94 27.98
C GLU A 327 18.00 -2.03 26.49
N LEU A 328 17.95 -0.89 25.80
CA LEU A 328 17.76 -0.85 24.34
C LEU A 328 19.00 -1.43 23.64
N LEU A 329 20.20 -0.99 24.02
CA LEU A 329 21.44 -1.47 23.41
C LEU A 329 21.61 -2.98 23.61
N LYS A 330 21.25 -3.50 24.80
CA LYS A 330 21.24 -4.93 25.09
C LYS A 330 20.26 -5.69 24.20
N PHE A 331 19.06 -5.18 23.95
CA PHE A 331 18.13 -5.79 23.02
C PHE A 331 18.66 -5.77 21.57
N LEU A 332 19.17 -4.60 21.14
CA LEU A 332 19.68 -4.42 19.78
C LEU A 332 20.93 -5.28 19.50
N SER A 333 21.68 -5.73 20.52
CA SER A 333 22.79 -6.67 20.31
C SER A 333 22.37 -8.05 19.81
N HIS A 334 21.07 -8.38 19.90
CA HIS A 334 20.47 -9.60 19.35
C HIS A 334 19.90 -9.39 17.93
N VAL A 335 19.94 -8.16 17.40
CA VAL A 335 19.34 -7.78 16.12
C VAL A 335 20.43 -7.45 15.12
N THR A 336 20.44 -8.11 13.97
CA THR A 336 21.39 -7.83 12.86
C THR A 336 20.76 -6.95 11.77
N PHE A 337 19.44 -6.70 11.83
CA PHE A 337 18.77 -5.69 11.00
C PHE A 337 19.48 -4.33 11.12
N PRO A 338 19.65 -3.58 10.00
CA PRO A 338 20.45 -2.35 10.00
C PRO A 338 19.78 -1.19 10.76
N VAL A 339 19.95 -1.20 12.08
CA VAL A 339 19.51 -0.09 12.96
C VAL A 339 20.66 0.90 13.10
N GLN A 340 20.51 2.09 12.49
CA GLN A 340 21.48 3.17 12.59
C GLN A 340 21.22 3.96 13.89
N LYS A 341 22.17 3.96 14.81
CA LYS A 341 22.01 4.61 16.14
C LYS A 341 21.68 6.10 16.04
N GLN A 342 22.24 6.79 15.05
CA GLN A 342 22.02 8.21 14.78
C GLN A 342 20.60 8.53 14.29
N ASP A 343 19.87 7.52 13.80
CA ASP A 343 18.50 7.65 13.31
C ASP A 343 17.46 7.21 14.34
N ILE A 344 17.91 6.86 15.55
CA ILE A 344 17.04 6.51 16.68
C ILE A 344 16.61 7.78 17.41
N PHE A 345 15.29 7.90 17.57
CA PHE A 345 14.65 8.98 18.33
C PHE A 345 13.72 8.37 19.39
N ILE A 346 13.79 8.92 20.62
CA ILE A 346 12.93 8.50 21.73
C ILE A 346 11.92 9.62 22.01
N ARG A 347 10.63 9.28 21.91
CA ARG A 347 9.55 10.21 22.22
C ARG A 347 8.48 9.51 23.04
N ASP A 348 8.13 10.07 24.18
CA ASP A 348 7.10 9.53 25.11
C ASP A 348 7.32 8.04 25.40
N SER A 349 8.56 7.66 25.77
CA SER A 349 9.01 6.27 25.98
C SER A 349 9.07 5.36 24.75
N LYS A 350 8.55 5.76 23.61
CA LYS A 350 8.59 5.00 22.36
C LYS A 350 9.88 5.29 21.60
N VAL A 351 10.47 4.23 21.06
CA VAL A 351 11.75 4.26 20.34
C VAL A 351 11.47 4.05 18.86
N TYR A 352 11.89 4.99 18.03
CA TYR A 352 11.70 4.97 16.59
C TYR A 352 13.03 5.01 15.85
N GLN A 353 13.14 4.29 14.75
CA GLN A 353 14.13 4.53 13.71
C GLN A 353 13.46 5.33 12.58
N VAL A 354 13.95 6.52 12.31
CA VAL A 354 13.38 7.46 11.34
C VAL A 354 14.32 7.60 10.15
N SER A 355 13.80 7.54 8.92
CA SER A 355 14.61 7.74 7.71
C SER A 355 15.31 9.12 7.74
N PRO A 356 16.59 9.19 7.36
CA PRO A 356 17.31 10.46 7.23
C PRO A 356 16.73 11.35 6.10
N GLU A 357 16.04 10.76 5.13
CA GLU A 357 15.37 11.48 4.06
C GLU A 357 14.12 12.24 4.55
N MET A 358 13.54 11.86 5.70
CA MET A 358 12.41 12.58 6.28
C MET A 358 12.87 13.90 6.88
N PRO A 359 12.45 15.07 6.34
CA PRO A 359 12.85 16.35 6.89
C PRO A 359 12.30 16.58 8.30
N GLN A 360 12.81 17.62 8.97
CA GLN A 360 12.30 17.98 10.30
C GLN A 360 10.86 18.47 10.17
N GLU A 361 9.95 17.77 10.83
CA GLU A 361 8.52 18.00 10.72
C GLU A 361 8.03 19.11 11.65
N GLY A 362 6.98 19.79 11.20
CA GLY A 362 6.20 20.72 12.03
C GLY A 362 4.82 20.96 11.42
N GLY A 363 3.78 20.92 12.26
CA GLY A 363 2.43 21.32 11.86
C GLY A 363 1.60 20.28 11.09
N LEU A 364 2.11 19.08 10.83
CA LEU A 364 1.35 17.99 10.20
C LEU A 364 0.83 16.98 11.22
N ARG A 365 -0.31 16.36 10.91
CA ARG A 365 -0.87 15.26 11.72
C ARG A 365 -0.22 13.94 11.32
N ILE A 366 0.85 13.59 12.05
CA ILE A 366 1.63 12.37 11.84
C ILE A 366 1.11 11.28 12.77
N MET A 367 0.70 10.15 12.20
CA MET A 367 0.29 8.97 12.95
C MET A 367 1.47 8.09 13.30
N ARG A 368 2.43 7.96 12.39
CA ARG A 368 3.67 7.21 12.55
C ARG A 368 4.77 7.87 11.73
N ASN A 369 5.95 8.00 12.33
CA ASN A 369 7.15 8.42 11.62
C ASN A 369 8.27 7.42 11.91
N GLY A 370 8.67 6.69 10.87
CA GLY A 370 9.67 5.63 10.93
C GLY A 370 9.18 4.33 11.58
N LEU A 371 10.09 3.37 11.67
CA LEU A 371 9.86 2.08 12.31
C LEU A 371 9.80 2.26 13.84
N LEU A 372 8.69 1.86 14.45
CA LEU A 372 8.61 1.73 15.89
C LEU A 372 9.44 0.51 16.32
N LEU A 373 10.58 0.72 16.96
CA LEU A 373 11.40 -0.36 17.47
C LEU A 373 10.78 -1.00 18.73
N GLY A 374 10.20 -0.18 19.60
CA GLY A 374 9.58 -0.64 20.85
C GLY A 374 9.31 0.47 21.83
N GLU A 375 9.18 0.08 23.10
CA GLU A 375 8.90 1.01 24.19
C GLU A 375 9.87 0.80 25.38
N MET A 376 10.42 1.88 25.91
CA MET A 376 11.15 1.87 27.16
C MET A 376 10.18 1.78 28.33
N LYS A 377 10.35 0.79 29.17
CA LYS A 377 9.65 0.63 30.45
C LYS A 377 10.66 0.77 31.59
N LYS A 378 10.20 0.83 32.83
CA LYS A 378 11.08 0.83 33.98
C LYS A 378 12.05 -0.36 33.93
N ASN A 379 13.33 -0.10 33.75
CA ASN A 379 14.44 -1.08 33.71
C ASN A 379 14.28 -2.19 32.63
N ARG A 380 13.62 -1.95 31.52
CA ARG A 380 13.54 -2.88 30.39
C ARG A 380 13.09 -2.21 29.10
N PHE A 381 13.45 -2.82 27.99
CA PHE A 381 12.91 -2.53 26.66
C PHE A 381 11.88 -3.59 26.26
N GLU A 382 10.78 -3.17 25.67
CA GLU A 382 9.75 -4.06 25.11
C GLU A 382 9.66 -3.84 23.59
N PRO A 383 10.05 -4.81 22.75
CA PRO A 383 10.02 -4.67 21.29
C PRO A 383 8.58 -4.58 20.78
N SER A 384 8.39 -3.83 19.69
CA SER A 384 7.10 -3.61 19.08
C SER A 384 6.71 -4.73 18.11
N GLN A 385 5.42 -4.86 17.83
CA GLN A 385 4.92 -5.72 16.75
C GLN A 385 5.46 -5.27 15.38
N ALA A 386 5.57 -3.96 15.12
CA ALA A 386 6.10 -3.43 13.88
C ALA A 386 7.56 -3.86 13.63
N LEU A 387 8.40 -3.87 14.67
CA LEU A 387 9.77 -4.38 14.56
C LEU A 387 9.77 -5.87 14.19
N ALA A 388 8.94 -6.70 14.86
CA ALA A 388 8.87 -8.12 14.51
C ALA A 388 8.55 -8.35 13.04
N MET A 389 7.57 -7.59 12.50
CA MET A 389 7.15 -7.73 11.10
C MET A 389 8.20 -7.22 10.10
N ALA A 390 9.03 -6.25 10.50
CA ALA A 390 10.10 -5.70 9.65
C ALA A 390 11.34 -6.60 9.59
N LEU A 391 11.53 -7.50 10.56
CA LEU A 391 12.65 -8.43 10.59
C LEU A 391 12.43 -9.60 9.61
N GLN A 392 13.54 -10.10 9.07
CA GLN A 392 13.67 -11.48 8.59
C GLN A 392 14.01 -12.39 9.76
N MET A 393 13.69 -13.70 9.67
CA MET A 393 14.02 -14.65 10.71
C MET A 393 15.51 -14.65 11.06
N SER A 394 16.38 -14.54 10.07
CA SER A 394 17.85 -14.50 10.23
C SER A 394 18.37 -13.22 10.91
N GLU A 395 17.54 -12.20 11.08
CA GLU A 395 17.93 -10.90 11.65
C GLU A 395 17.75 -10.81 13.17
N TYR A 396 17.34 -11.93 13.82
CA TYR A 396 17.25 -12.06 15.29
C TYR A 396 17.77 -13.42 15.75
N ASP A 397 18.48 -13.49 16.85
CA ASP A 397 19.19 -14.70 17.28
C ASP A 397 18.36 -15.66 18.14
N LYS A 398 17.22 -15.24 18.70
CA LYS A 398 16.32 -16.08 19.53
C LYS A 398 14.99 -16.29 18.79
N ILE A 399 14.81 -17.48 18.25
CA ILE A 399 13.74 -17.80 17.32
C ILE A 399 12.93 -18.98 17.83
N ILE A 400 11.61 -18.92 17.66
CA ILE A 400 10.71 -20.06 17.69
C ILE A 400 10.03 -20.12 16.34
N ASN A 401 10.37 -21.11 15.52
CA ASN A 401 9.83 -21.30 14.17
C ASN A 401 9.02 -22.59 14.11
N LEU A 402 7.76 -22.51 13.75
CA LEU A 402 6.85 -23.63 13.62
C LEU A 402 6.27 -23.71 12.21
N PRO A 403 5.98 -24.90 11.68
CA PRO A 403 5.28 -25.03 10.41
C PRO A 403 3.84 -24.51 10.50
N ALA A 404 3.29 -24.01 9.39
CA ALA A 404 1.92 -23.46 9.34
C ALA A 404 0.86 -24.52 9.74
N SER A 405 1.16 -25.80 9.62
CA SER A 405 0.31 -26.92 10.04
C SER A 405 0.28 -27.15 11.56
N ASP A 406 1.21 -26.57 12.34
CA ASP A 406 1.23 -26.70 13.80
C ASP A 406 0.10 -25.86 14.42
N GLU A 407 -0.75 -26.50 15.22
CA GLU A 407 -1.88 -25.84 15.87
C GLU A 407 -1.48 -24.67 16.78
N ARG A 408 -0.24 -24.68 17.30
CA ARG A 408 0.31 -23.61 18.15
C ARG A 408 0.43 -22.30 17.39
N VAL A 409 0.57 -22.31 16.06
CA VAL A 409 0.58 -21.10 15.22
C VAL A 409 -0.77 -20.38 15.31
N VAL A 410 -1.87 -21.12 15.20
CA VAL A 410 -3.23 -20.53 15.34
C VAL A 410 -3.48 -20.09 16.78
N LYS A 411 -3.07 -20.86 17.79
CA LYS A 411 -3.14 -20.46 19.21
C LYS A 411 -2.35 -19.17 19.46
N TYR A 412 -1.15 -19.04 18.86
CA TYR A 412 -0.37 -17.81 18.94
C TYR A 412 -1.14 -16.61 18.33
N LEU A 413 -1.68 -16.75 17.14
CA LEU A 413 -2.46 -15.68 16.48
C LEU A 413 -3.71 -15.29 17.27
N LYS A 414 -4.30 -16.20 18.04
CA LYS A 414 -5.40 -15.92 18.99
C LYS A 414 -4.94 -15.24 20.29
N GLY A 415 -3.64 -15.18 20.54
CA GLY A 415 -3.04 -14.54 21.73
C GLY A 415 -2.92 -15.47 22.94
N GLU A 416 -2.98 -16.78 22.74
CA GLU A 416 -2.83 -17.77 23.78
C GLU A 416 -1.35 -17.96 24.19
N THR A 417 -1.10 -18.33 25.43
CA THR A 417 0.22 -18.78 25.88
C THR A 417 0.49 -20.19 25.34
N LEU A 418 1.70 -20.42 24.85
CA LEU A 418 2.07 -21.71 24.26
C LEU A 418 2.95 -22.50 25.20
N ASP A 419 2.78 -23.83 25.19
CA ASP A 419 3.54 -24.80 25.97
C ASP A 419 4.62 -25.44 25.10
N PHE A 420 5.84 -25.52 25.65
CA PHE A 420 7.03 -26.13 25.08
C PHE A 420 7.79 -26.98 26.16
N GLU A 421 7.10 -27.47 27.19
CA GLU A 421 7.73 -28.16 28.34
C GLU A 421 8.65 -29.33 27.94
N ASN A 422 8.39 -29.94 26.79
CA ASN A 422 9.19 -31.08 26.29
C ASN A 422 10.23 -30.67 25.23
N GLU A 423 10.38 -29.39 24.95
CA GLU A 423 11.29 -28.84 23.93
C GLU A 423 12.31 -27.93 24.63
N ASN A 424 13.52 -28.43 24.92
CA ASN A 424 14.53 -27.71 25.71
C ASN A 424 15.45 -26.80 24.90
N ASP A 425 15.14 -26.55 23.62
CA ASP A 425 16.06 -25.88 22.68
C ASP A 425 15.90 -24.36 22.63
N TYR A 426 14.92 -23.80 23.34
CA TYR A 426 14.63 -22.37 23.27
C TYR A 426 15.26 -21.56 24.41
N GLN A 427 15.74 -20.36 24.11
CA GLN A 427 16.40 -19.48 25.07
C GLN A 427 15.40 -18.59 25.82
N ASP A 428 15.63 -18.42 27.14
CA ASP A 428 14.86 -17.48 27.95
C ASP A 428 14.93 -16.03 27.42
N GLY A 429 13.82 -15.30 27.54
CA GLY A 429 13.69 -13.91 27.14
C GLY A 429 12.79 -13.69 25.94
N TRP A 430 13.03 -12.60 25.21
CA TRP A 430 12.31 -12.28 23.99
C TRP A 430 12.69 -13.24 22.87
N ASN A 431 11.70 -13.84 22.24
CA ASN A 431 11.85 -14.72 21.08
C ASN A 431 10.98 -14.19 19.94
N LEU A 432 11.53 -14.18 18.74
CA LEU A 432 10.79 -13.91 17.51
C LEU A 432 10.02 -15.18 17.13
N PHE A 433 8.70 -15.10 17.12
CA PHE A 433 7.84 -16.22 16.74
C PHE A 433 7.58 -16.17 15.24
N CYS A 434 7.93 -17.24 14.55
CA CYS A 434 7.85 -17.36 13.09
C CYS A 434 6.96 -18.53 12.68
N VAL A 435 6.40 -18.44 11.47
CA VAL A 435 5.74 -19.52 10.75
C VAL A 435 6.52 -19.78 9.46
N ASP A 436 7.00 -21.02 9.27
CA ASP A 436 7.79 -21.42 8.08
C ASP A 436 8.92 -20.42 7.72
N GLY A 437 9.56 -19.84 8.75
CA GLY A 437 10.63 -18.86 8.59
C GLY A 437 10.17 -17.39 8.51
N TYR A 438 8.87 -17.11 8.53
CA TYR A 438 8.33 -15.75 8.41
C TYR A 438 7.81 -15.23 9.75
N PRO A 439 8.31 -14.08 10.24
CA PRO A 439 7.92 -13.51 11.51
C PRO A 439 6.42 -13.23 11.62
N LEU A 440 5.84 -13.61 12.75
CA LEU A 440 4.48 -13.28 13.16
C LEU A 440 4.44 -12.24 14.29
N GLY A 441 5.45 -12.26 15.17
CA GLY A 441 5.50 -11.33 16.30
C GLY A 441 6.42 -11.82 17.42
N TRP A 442 6.23 -11.29 18.63
CA TRP A 442 7.06 -11.58 19.78
C TRP A 442 6.39 -12.52 20.79
N GLY A 443 7.19 -13.34 21.44
CA GLY A 443 6.84 -14.03 22.67
C GLY A 443 7.94 -13.89 23.71
N LYS A 444 7.59 -14.02 24.98
CA LYS A 444 8.58 -14.07 26.06
C LYS A 444 8.64 -15.50 26.61
N TYR A 445 9.70 -16.22 26.25
CA TYR A 445 9.92 -17.59 26.67
C TYR A 445 10.51 -17.65 28.07
N SER A 446 10.04 -18.56 28.90
CA SER A 446 10.60 -18.88 30.19
C SER A 446 10.10 -20.23 30.67
N LYS A 447 11.00 -21.14 31.10
CA LYS A 447 10.68 -22.42 31.75
C LYS A 447 9.66 -23.25 30.94
N GLY A 448 9.89 -23.45 29.66
CA GLY A 448 9.01 -24.29 28.81
C GLY A 448 7.72 -23.61 28.35
N ALA A 449 7.48 -22.34 28.70
CA ALA A 449 6.27 -21.62 28.28
C ALA A 449 6.60 -20.34 27.50
N LEU A 450 5.91 -20.11 26.38
CA LEU A 450 5.97 -18.83 25.63
C LEU A 450 4.78 -17.96 25.99
N LYS A 451 5.04 -16.92 26.79
CA LYS A 451 4.04 -15.87 27.04
C LYS A 451 3.85 -15.04 25.79
N ASN A 452 2.69 -15.14 25.20
CA ASN A 452 2.31 -14.47 23.96
C ASN A 452 2.35 -12.94 24.09
N LYS A 453 2.94 -12.26 23.09
CA LYS A 453 3.03 -10.80 22.99
C LYS A 453 2.46 -10.25 21.68
N TYR A 454 1.74 -11.11 20.95
CA TYR A 454 1.04 -10.70 19.74
C TYR A 454 0.05 -9.58 20.01
N LEU A 455 0.05 -8.56 19.16
CA LEU A 455 -0.73 -7.33 19.39
C LEU A 455 -2.23 -7.63 19.43
N ALA A 456 -2.90 -7.25 20.54
CA ALA A 456 -4.30 -7.59 20.76
C ALA A 456 -5.24 -7.18 19.62
N GLY A 457 -5.01 -6.00 19.02
CA GLY A 457 -5.81 -5.50 17.90
C GLY A 457 -5.57 -6.21 16.55
N TRP A 458 -4.62 -7.16 16.49
CA TRP A 458 -4.30 -7.94 15.28
C TRP A 458 -4.70 -9.41 15.40
N ARG A 459 -5.19 -9.84 16.55
CA ARG A 459 -5.51 -11.24 16.83
C ARG A 459 -6.54 -11.80 15.86
N TRP A 460 -6.36 -13.06 15.56
CA TRP A 460 -7.31 -13.86 14.80
C TRP A 460 -8.65 -13.96 15.56
N GLN A 461 -9.74 -13.62 14.90
CA GLN A 461 -11.10 -13.71 15.42
C GLN A 461 -11.82 -14.93 14.84
#